data_0d0e335a78e348458c04a1b2209ee367
#
_entry.id   0d0e335a78e348458c04a1b2209ee367
#
_cell.length_a   1.000
_cell.length_b   1.000
_cell.length_c   1.000
_cell.angle_alpha   90.00
_cell.angle_beta   90.00
_cell.angle_gamma   90.00
#
_symmetry.space_group_name_H-M   'P 1'
#
loop_
_entity.id
_entity.type
_entity.pdbx_description
1 polymer ?
#
loop_
_entity_poly.entity_id
_entity_poly.type
_entity_poly.pdbx_seq_one_letter_code
_entity_poly.pdbx_strand_id
1 'polypeptide(L)'
;MAPTVWYHVRDLDEGRRFYRELLGFEEVAVDFEARWSTLRHGEMEIGLAEGEPGGDGVAHVDVADVKQEAERLREAGVEVGIVLELTGEMRLLDVYDPDGNRIQLAEEL
;
A
#
# COMPACT_ATOMS: atom_id res chain seq x y z
N MET A 1 -7.15 12.97 -10.65
CA MET A 1 -6.04 13.37 -9.79
C MET A 1 -4.83 12.47 -10.09
N ALA A 2 -3.63 13.03 -10.15
CA ALA A 2 -2.44 12.25 -10.45
C ALA A 2 -2.00 11.43 -9.22
N PRO A 3 -1.41 10.25 -9.42
CA PRO A 3 -0.85 9.49 -8.30
C PRO A 3 0.25 10.28 -7.57
N THR A 4 0.24 10.16 -6.24
CA THR A 4 1.25 10.81 -5.39
C THR A 4 2.55 10.01 -5.34
N VAL A 5 2.42 8.68 -5.40
CA VAL A 5 3.54 7.76 -5.32
C VAL A 5 3.43 6.75 -6.46
N TRP A 6 4.55 6.46 -7.13
CA TRP A 6 4.64 5.39 -8.11
C TRP A 6 5.55 4.29 -7.55
N TYR A 7 5.00 3.09 -7.45
CA TYR A 7 5.76 1.91 -7.08
C TYR A 7 6.10 1.10 -8.31
N HIS A 8 7.28 0.49 -8.32
CA HIS A 8 7.63 -0.49 -9.35
C HIS A 8 7.43 -1.88 -8.78
N VAL A 9 6.79 -2.74 -9.55
CA VAL A 9 6.50 -4.13 -9.17
C VAL A 9 6.98 -5.05 -10.29
N ARG A 10 7.46 -6.25 -9.94
CA ARG A 10 7.96 -7.19 -10.93
C ARG A 10 6.85 -7.77 -11.79
N ASP A 11 5.69 -7.97 -11.20
CA ASP A 11 4.51 -8.52 -11.88
C ASP A 11 3.31 -7.62 -11.58
N LEU A 12 2.81 -6.94 -12.61
CA LEU A 12 1.70 -6.00 -12.44
C LEU A 12 0.44 -6.68 -11.89
N ASP A 13 0.12 -7.88 -12.36
CA ASP A 13 -1.11 -8.55 -11.94
C ASP A 13 -1.05 -8.95 -10.46
N GLU A 14 0.11 -9.39 -9.98
CA GLU A 14 0.31 -9.67 -8.55
C GLU A 14 0.25 -8.39 -7.72
N GLY A 15 0.86 -7.31 -8.20
CA GLY A 15 0.81 -6.03 -7.53
C GLY A 15 -0.61 -5.52 -7.41
N ARG A 16 -1.37 -5.55 -8.51
CA ARG A 16 -2.78 -5.14 -8.50
C ARG A 16 -3.59 -5.94 -7.49
N ARG A 17 -3.39 -7.27 -7.48
CA ARG A 17 -4.10 -8.14 -6.55
C ARG A 17 -3.78 -7.79 -5.10
N PHE A 18 -2.50 -7.59 -4.78
CA PHE A 18 -2.06 -7.23 -3.43
C PHE A 18 -2.76 -5.96 -2.95
N TYR A 19 -2.67 -4.90 -3.72
CA TYR A 19 -3.23 -3.61 -3.31
C TYR A 19 -4.76 -3.63 -3.25
N ARG A 20 -5.41 -4.31 -4.17
CA ARG A 20 -6.87 -4.38 -4.20
C ARG A 20 -7.44 -5.33 -3.14
N GLU A 21 -6.92 -6.55 -3.06
CA GLU A 21 -7.50 -7.59 -2.20
C GLU A 21 -7.02 -7.50 -0.76
N LEU A 22 -5.75 -7.20 -0.53
CA LEU A 22 -5.18 -7.19 0.82
C LEU A 22 -5.19 -5.81 1.46
N LEU A 23 -4.95 -4.74 0.70
CA LEU A 23 -4.93 -3.38 1.25
C LEU A 23 -6.23 -2.60 0.99
N GLY A 24 -7.13 -3.13 0.20
CA GLY A 24 -8.44 -2.50 -0.02
C GLY A 24 -8.42 -1.28 -0.94
N PHE A 25 -7.43 -1.16 -1.81
CA PHE A 25 -7.40 -0.09 -2.80
C PHE A 25 -8.43 -0.34 -3.90
N GLU A 26 -8.98 0.73 -4.42
CA GLU A 26 -9.87 0.69 -5.59
C GLU A 26 -9.06 1.03 -6.83
N GLU A 27 -9.14 0.20 -7.86
CA GLU A 27 -8.43 0.46 -9.11
C GLU A 27 -9.14 1.56 -9.90
N VAL A 28 -8.39 2.59 -10.27
CA VAL A 28 -8.91 3.75 -11.00
C VAL A 28 -8.72 3.54 -12.50
N ALA A 29 -7.56 3.05 -12.92
CA ALA A 29 -7.25 2.81 -14.32
C ALA A 29 -6.20 1.72 -14.44
N VAL A 30 -6.19 1.03 -15.57
CA VAL A 30 -5.17 0.02 -15.86
C VAL A 30 -4.90 0.01 -17.36
N ASP A 31 -3.63 -0.10 -17.71
CA ASP A 31 -3.19 -0.27 -19.09
C ASP A 31 -2.37 -1.56 -19.16
N PHE A 32 -2.98 -2.61 -19.67
CA PHE A 32 -2.33 -3.93 -19.75
C PHE A 32 -1.24 -3.99 -20.82
N GLU A 33 -1.30 -3.12 -21.80
CA GLU A 33 -0.28 -3.07 -22.84
C GLU A 33 0.97 -2.34 -22.35
N ALA A 34 0.78 -1.18 -21.74
CA ALA A 34 1.89 -0.39 -21.18
C ALA A 34 2.33 -0.89 -19.80
N ARG A 35 1.58 -1.79 -19.19
CA ARG A 35 1.89 -2.43 -17.89
C ARG A 35 1.95 -1.44 -16.74
N TRP A 36 0.88 -0.69 -16.54
CA TRP A 36 0.72 0.17 -15.37
C TRP A 36 -0.73 0.18 -14.90
N SER A 37 -0.92 0.56 -13.64
CA SER A 37 -2.24 0.74 -13.04
C SER A 37 -2.20 1.89 -12.03
N THR A 38 -3.33 2.55 -11.84
CA THR A 38 -3.49 3.52 -10.74
C THR A 38 -4.61 3.05 -9.84
N LEU A 39 -4.40 3.22 -8.53
CA LEU A 39 -5.33 2.75 -7.52
C LEU A 39 -5.46 3.82 -6.43
N ARG A 40 -6.58 3.83 -5.74
CA ARG A 40 -6.87 4.83 -4.73
C ARG A 40 -7.41 4.19 -3.45
N HIS A 41 -6.99 4.74 -2.32
CA HIS A 41 -7.55 4.41 -1.01
C HIS A 41 -7.81 5.73 -0.27
N GLY A 42 -9.08 6.08 -0.07
CA GLY A 42 -9.42 7.39 0.45
C GLY A 42 -8.93 8.49 -0.50
N GLU A 43 -8.13 9.41 0.00
CA GLU A 43 -7.55 10.48 -0.81
C GLU A 43 -6.18 10.13 -1.40
N MET A 44 -5.61 8.99 -1.00
CA MET A 44 -4.31 8.57 -1.50
C MET A 44 -4.44 7.80 -2.80
N GLU A 45 -3.82 8.32 -3.85
CA GLU A 45 -3.73 7.61 -5.12
C GLU A 45 -2.29 7.20 -5.37
N ILE A 46 -2.11 5.93 -5.76
CA ILE A 46 -0.80 5.39 -6.10
C ILE A 46 -0.80 4.90 -7.54
N GLY A 47 0.37 4.81 -8.12
CA GLY A 47 0.57 4.14 -9.40
C GLY A 47 1.44 2.92 -9.21
N LEU A 48 1.17 1.89 -9.99
CA LEU A 48 2.01 0.70 -10.11
C LEU A 48 2.52 0.64 -11.53
N ALA A 49 3.82 0.48 -11.72
CA ALA A 49 4.42 0.27 -13.03
C ALA A 49 5.26 -0.99 -12.97
N GLU A 50 5.15 -1.84 -14.00
CA GLU A 50 5.94 -3.05 -14.04
C GLU A 50 7.40 -2.72 -14.33
N GLY A 51 8.31 -3.22 -13.49
CA GLY A 51 9.74 -2.95 -13.61
C GLY A 51 10.49 -3.38 -12.36
N GLU A 52 11.78 -3.06 -12.31
CA GLU A 52 12.61 -3.38 -11.15
C GLU A 52 12.18 -2.56 -9.95
N PRO A 53 11.91 -3.21 -8.80
CA PRO A 53 11.55 -2.50 -7.58
C PRO A 53 12.68 -1.60 -7.09
N GLY A 54 12.30 -0.51 -6.46
CA GLY A 54 13.24 0.45 -5.90
C GLY A 54 12.58 1.80 -5.81
N GLY A 55 13.17 2.68 -5.05
CA GLY A 55 12.67 4.02 -4.85
C GLY A 55 12.31 4.28 -3.39
N ASP A 56 12.09 5.53 -3.08
CA ASP A 56 11.92 5.99 -1.70
C ASP A 56 10.50 6.45 -1.38
N GLY A 57 9.58 6.33 -2.34
CA GLY A 57 8.21 6.76 -2.14
C GLY A 57 7.49 5.90 -1.11
N VAL A 58 6.70 6.53 -0.25
CA VAL A 58 5.89 5.86 0.76
C VAL A 58 4.49 6.43 0.70
N ALA A 59 3.51 5.59 0.40
CA ALA A 59 2.12 6.01 0.45
C ALA A 59 1.63 5.98 1.89
N HIS A 60 0.90 7.01 2.28
CA HIS A 60 0.23 7.10 3.57
C HIS A 60 -1.24 6.76 3.38
N VAL A 61 -1.74 5.80 4.13
CA VAL A 61 -3.13 5.35 4.03
C VAL A 61 -3.77 5.44 5.41
N ASP A 62 -4.86 6.19 5.51
CA ASP A 62 -5.61 6.29 6.75
C ASP A 62 -6.49 5.06 6.94
N VAL A 63 -6.43 4.45 8.12
CA VAL A 63 -7.25 3.29 8.47
C VAL A 63 -7.89 3.51 9.83
N ALA A 64 -8.96 2.77 10.10
CA ALA A 64 -9.71 2.93 11.35
C ALA A 64 -9.02 2.28 12.54
N ASP A 65 -8.30 1.17 12.35
CA ASP A 65 -7.69 0.40 13.43
C ASP A 65 -6.41 -0.29 12.94
N VAL A 66 -5.27 0.32 13.24
CA VAL A 66 -3.96 -0.17 12.81
C VAL A 66 -3.63 -1.53 13.42
N LYS A 67 -3.99 -1.77 14.67
CA LYS A 67 -3.70 -3.06 15.32
C LYS A 67 -4.47 -4.20 14.68
N GLN A 68 -5.72 -3.98 14.35
CA GLN A 68 -6.55 -4.97 13.66
C GLN A 68 -6.01 -5.24 12.26
N GLU A 69 -5.59 -4.20 11.54
CA GLU A 69 -4.99 -4.34 10.24
C GLU A 69 -3.68 -5.14 10.30
N ALA A 70 -2.85 -4.89 11.31
CA ALA A 70 -1.61 -5.63 11.51
C ALA A 70 -1.87 -7.13 11.67
N GLU A 71 -2.85 -7.50 12.50
CA GLU A 71 -3.21 -8.92 12.70
C GLU A 71 -3.74 -9.55 11.42
N ARG A 72 -4.66 -8.87 10.75
CA ARG A 72 -5.27 -9.36 9.51
C ARG A 72 -4.22 -9.58 8.43
N LEU A 73 -3.31 -8.63 8.27
CA LEU A 73 -2.28 -8.72 7.23
C LEU A 73 -1.23 -9.78 7.56
N ARG A 74 -0.84 -9.92 8.83
CA ARG A 74 0.07 -10.99 9.23
C ARG A 74 -0.51 -12.37 8.96
N GLU A 75 -1.79 -12.55 9.27
CA GLU A 75 -2.48 -13.82 9.01
C GLU A 75 -2.57 -14.11 7.51
N ALA A 76 -2.64 -13.08 6.69
CA ALA A 76 -2.64 -13.22 5.22
C ALA A 76 -1.24 -13.43 4.64
N GLY A 77 -0.19 -13.45 5.48
CA GLY A 77 1.18 -13.67 5.04
C GLY A 77 1.88 -12.41 4.55
N VAL A 78 1.34 -11.24 4.83
CA VAL A 78 1.95 -9.96 4.43
C VAL A 78 3.02 -9.57 5.44
N GLU A 79 4.15 -9.08 4.94
CA GLU A 79 5.20 -8.56 5.81
C GLU A 79 4.77 -7.21 6.37
N VAL A 80 4.75 -7.09 7.71
CA VAL A 80 4.42 -5.85 8.39
C VAL A 80 5.47 -5.56 9.47
N GLY A 81 5.66 -4.28 9.76
CA GLY A 81 6.54 -3.86 10.85
C GLY A 81 5.83 -3.91 12.19
N ILE A 82 6.35 -3.20 13.16
CA ILE A 82 5.75 -3.06 14.49
C ILE A 82 4.81 -1.87 14.50
N VAL A 83 3.77 -1.93 15.32
CA VAL A 83 2.88 -0.79 15.53
C VAL A 83 3.61 0.24 16.40
N LEU A 84 3.72 1.47 15.90
CA LEU A 84 4.29 2.58 16.63
C LEU A 84 3.18 3.51 17.10
N GLU A 85 3.19 3.89 18.35
CA GLU A 85 2.25 4.88 18.86
C GLU A 85 2.99 6.18 19.15
N LEU A 86 2.50 7.26 18.57
CA LEU A 86 3.10 8.59 18.74
C LEU A 86 2.28 9.39 19.75
N THR A 87 2.75 9.39 20.99
CA THR A 87 2.24 10.24 22.10
C THR A 87 0.71 10.28 22.24
N GLY A 88 0.05 9.13 22.04
CA GLY A 88 -1.41 9.05 22.16
C GLY A 88 -2.19 9.74 21.07
N GLU A 89 -1.53 10.23 20.02
CA GLU A 89 -2.17 10.94 18.93
C GLU A 89 -2.40 10.10 17.68
N MET A 90 -1.49 9.18 17.42
CA MET A 90 -1.57 8.40 16.18
C MET A 90 -0.84 7.06 16.34
N ARG A 91 -1.29 6.07 15.59
CA ARG A 91 -0.59 4.79 15.45
C ARG A 91 -0.19 4.60 14.00
N LEU A 92 1.02 4.11 13.79
CA LEU A 92 1.59 3.90 12.46
C LEU A 92 2.00 2.45 12.29
N LEU A 93 1.88 1.94 11.07
CA LEU A 93 2.32 0.59 10.73
C LEU A 93 2.90 0.59 9.32
N ASP A 94 4.13 0.13 9.18
CA ASP A 94 4.70 -0.10 7.87
C ASP A 94 4.26 -1.45 7.35
N VAL A 95 3.83 -1.50 6.10
CA VAL A 95 3.41 -2.71 5.38
C VAL A 95 4.24 -2.80 4.12
N TYR A 96 4.65 -4.00 3.75
CA TYR A 96 5.49 -4.21 2.57
C TYR A 96 4.75 -5.06 1.55
N ASP A 97 4.77 -4.61 0.30
CA ASP A 97 4.20 -5.41 -0.79
C ASP A 97 5.17 -6.56 -1.15
N PRO A 98 4.77 -7.48 -2.05
CA PRO A 98 5.64 -8.62 -2.40
C PRO A 98 7.00 -8.22 -2.98
N ASP A 99 7.14 -7.00 -3.47
CA ASP A 99 8.39 -6.49 -4.04
C ASP A 99 9.20 -5.66 -3.04
N GLY A 100 8.73 -5.55 -1.81
CA GLY A 100 9.41 -4.79 -0.76
C GLY A 100 9.10 -3.30 -0.75
N ASN A 101 8.14 -2.84 -1.54
CA ASN A 101 7.71 -1.45 -1.49
C ASN A 101 6.97 -1.18 -0.18
N ARG A 102 7.27 -0.04 0.45
CA ARG A 102 6.71 0.31 1.76
C ARG A 102 5.47 1.17 1.64
N ILE A 103 4.44 0.79 2.38
CA ILE A 103 3.22 1.56 2.56
C ILE A 103 3.07 1.81 4.06
N GLN A 104 2.67 3.00 4.46
CA GLN A 104 2.44 3.30 5.86
C GLN A 104 0.95 3.47 6.13
N LEU A 105 0.43 2.63 7.03
CA LEU A 105 -0.94 2.76 7.52
C LEU A 105 -0.94 3.66 8.74
N ALA A 106 -1.93 4.52 8.86
CA ALA A 106 -2.02 5.48 9.95
C ALA A 106 -3.43 5.49 10.54
N GLU A 107 -3.49 5.49 11.86
CA GLU A 107 -4.74 5.62 12.62
C GLU A 107 -4.63 6.87 13.48
N GLU A 108 -5.58 7.77 13.37
CA GLU A 108 -5.69 8.95 14.22
C GLU A 108 -6.43 8.57 15.48
N LEU A 109 -5.86 8.85 16.64
CA LEU A 109 -6.43 8.47 17.94
C LEU A 109 -7.31 9.58 18.55
#